data_367a9ff4d1a3545eb7b1b518da6084b2
#
_entry.id   367a9ff4d1a3545eb7b1b518da6084b2
#
_cell.length_a   1.000
_cell.length_b   1.000
_cell.length_c   1.000
_cell.angle_alpha   90.00
_cell.angle_beta   90.00
_cell.angle_gamma   90.00
#
_symmetry.space_group_name_H-M   'P 1'
#
loop_
_entity.id
_entity.type
_entity.pdbx_description
1 polymer ?
#
loop_
_entity_poly.entity_id
_entity_poly.type
_entity_poly.pdbx_seq_one_letter_code
_entity_poly.pdbx_strand_id
1 'polypeptide(L)'
;AAALVEREIKSAPIAQIVVPDTVAALGALAKANLEARKAIDEPFTIIGITGSVGKTTTKDLLHALLSTQGETVAPKGSFNNEIGLPLTALKVGERTRYLVAEMGANHIGEIARLTKIAPPDIAVVLKVGVAHLGEFGSVERIAQAKSEIVRGEAPNAITVLNADDERVAAMSGIAKGDVFWFGIDKAQAHDIDGYMA
;
A
#
# COMPACT_ATOMS: atom_id res chain seq x y z
N ALA A 1 -23.09 -18.44 2.99
CA ALA A 1 -22.82 -17.00 3.09
C ALA A 1 -23.02 -16.55 4.53
N ALA A 2 -22.22 -15.58 4.99
CA ALA A 2 -22.35 -14.94 6.30
C ALA A 2 -22.17 -13.44 6.14
N ALA A 3 -22.65 -12.65 7.10
CA ALA A 3 -22.46 -11.20 7.12
C ALA A 3 -21.72 -10.77 8.39
N LEU A 4 -20.82 -9.81 8.26
CA LEU A 4 -20.30 -9.04 9.40
C LEU A 4 -21.28 -7.91 9.70
N VAL A 5 -21.72 -7.80 10.94
CA VAL A 5 -22.69 -6.80 11.36
C VAL A 5 -22.30 -6.20 12.72
N GLU A 6 -22.66 -4.96 12.98
CA GLU A 6 -22.43 -4.33 14.30
C GLU A 6 -23.55 -4.59 15.28
N ARG A 7 -24.69 -5.07 14.78
CA ARG A 7 -25.84 -5.50 15.58
C ARG A 7 -26.59 -6.61 14.85
N GLU A 8 -27.15 -7.54 15.60
CA GLU A 8 -27.98 -8.61 15.05
C GLU A 8 -29.19 -8.05 14.28
N ILE A 9 -29.41 -8.55 13.08
CA ILE A 9 -30.59 -8.26 12.24
C ILE A 9 -31.47 -9.50 12.22
N LYS A 10 -32.50 -9.53 13.10
CA LYS A 10 -33.36 -10.69 13.31
C LYS A 10 -34.09 -11.20 12.05
N SER A 11 -34.31 -10.31 11.07
CA SER A 11 -34.99 -10.67 9.81
C SER A 11 -34.04 -11.16 8.71
N ALA A 12 -32.72 -11.14 8.92
CA ALA A 12 -31.75 -11.56 7.91
C ALA A 12 -31.68 -13.11 7.87
N PRO A 13 -31.87 -13.74 6.68
CA PRO A 13 -31.90 -15.20 6.54
C PRO A 13 -30.50 -15.81 6.38
N ILE A 14 -29.44 -15.16 6.87
CA ILE A 14 -28.06 -15.60 6.78
C ILE A 14 -27.37 -15.59 8.13
N ALA A 15 -26.32 -16.39 8.29
CA ALA A 15 -25.48 -16.37 9.47
C ALA A 15 -24.85 -14.98 9.65
N GLN A 16 -24.80 -14.48 10.87
CA GLN A 16 -24.27 -13.19 11.21
C GLN A 16 -23.16 -13.33 12.24
N ILE A 17 -22.07 -12.60 12.01
CA ILE A 17 -20.97 -12.45 12.95
C ILE A 17 -21.03 -11.01 13.46
N VAL A 18 -21.41 -10.86 14.72
CA VAL A 18 -21.52 -9.54 15.35
C VAL A 18 -20.14 -9.10 15.81
N VAL A 19 -19.73 -7.92 15.37
CA VAL A 19 -18.42 -7.31 15.67
C VAL A 19 -18.62 -5.86 16.12
N PRO A 20 -17.72 -5.31 16.94
CA PRO A 20 -17.83 -3.92 17.40
C PRO A 20 -17.71 -2.88 16.27
N ASP A 21 -16.94 -3.19 15.21
CA ASP A 21 -16.65 -2.33 14.07
C ASP A 21 -16.44 -3.20 12.83
N THR A 22 -17.31 -3.05 11.85
CA THR A 22 -17.28 -3.85 10.62
C THR A 22 -16.11 -3.49 9.71
N VAL A 23 -15.62 -2.25 9.73
CA VAL A 23 -14.45 -1.80 8.94
C VAL A 23 -13.18 -2.38 9.54
N ALA A 24 -13.03 -2.32 10.86
CA ALA A 24 -11.93 -2.94 11.56
C ALA A 24 -11.90 -4.47 11.34
N ALA A 25 -13.05 -5.13 11.39
CA ALA A 25 -13.17 -6.56 11.14
C ALA A 25 -12.82 -6.93 9.69
N LEU A 26 -13.21 -6.11 8.70
CA LEU A 26 -12.82 -6.28 7.30
C LEU A 26 -11.30 -6.19 7.14
N GLY A 27 -10.67 -5.20 7.80
CA GLY A 27 -9.21 -5.07 7.82
C GLY A 27 -8.51 -6.28 8.46
N ALA A 28 -9.05 -6.80 9.57
CA ALA A 28 -8.52 -7.99 10.25
C ALA A 28 -8.60 -9.23 9.37
N LEU A 29 -9.72 -9.44 8.66
CA LEU A 29 -9.87 -10.53 7.70
C LEU A 29 -8.87 -10.42 6.55
N ALA A 30 -8.71 -9.22 5.98
CA ALA A 30 -7.75 -9.00 4.92
C ALA A 30 -6.30 -9.28 5.37
N LYS A 31 -5.93 -8.82 6.57
CA LYS A 31 -4.63 -9.11 7.17
C LYS A 31 -4.40 -10.61 7.34
N ALA A 32 -5.36 -11.32 7.93
CA ALA A 32 -5.28 -12.77 8.11
C ALA A 32 -5.14 -13.52 6.78
N ASN A 33 -5.84 -13.07 5.72
CA ASN A 33 -5.69 -13.63 4.37
C ASN A 33 -4.28 -13.44 3.81
N LEU A 34 -3.69 -12.25 3.98
CA LEU A 34 -2.32 -11.99 3.54
C LEU A 34 -1.29 -12.77 4.36
N GLU A 35 -1.48 -12.90 5.67
CA GLU A 35 -0.63 -13.72 6.54
C GLU A 35 -0.71 -15.19 6.14
N ALA A 36 -1.89 -15.73 5.86
CA ALA A 36 -2.07 -17.09 5.36
C ALA A 36 -1.35 -17.29 4.02
N ARG A 37 -1.43 -16.31 3.09
CA ARG A 37 -0.70 -16.37 1.82
C ARG A 37 0.82 -16.34 2.03
N LYS A 38 1.33 -15.49 2.92
CA LYS A 38 2.76 -15.42 3.27
C LYS A 38 3.28 -16.69 3.94
N ALA A 39 2.42 -17.47 4.59
CA ALA A 39 2.78 -18.76 5.22
C ALA A 39 2.97 -19.90 4.20
N ILE A 40 2.53 -19.74 2.96
CA ILE A 40 2.79 -20.70 1.88
C ILE A 40 4.23 -20.51 1.41
N ASP A 41 4.97 -21.61 1.27
CA ASP A 41 6.38 -21.61 0.81
C ASP A 41 6.46 -21.38 -0.72
N GLU A 42 5.93 -20.22 -1.14
CA GLU A 42 5.92 -19.76 -2.53
C GLU A 42 6.07 -18.24 -2.55
N PRO A 43 6.80 -17.66 -3.51
CA PRO A 43 7.03 -16.21 -3.56
C PRO A 43 5.75 -15.38 -3.55
N PHE A 44 5.68 -14.41 -2.65
CA PHE A 44 4.60 -13.44 -2.58
C PHE A 44 5.14 -12.08 -2.14
N THR A 45 4.85 -11.05 -2.91
CA THR A 45 5.36 -9.70 -2.68
C THR A 45 4.21 -8.68 -2.64
N ILE A 46 4.19 -7.85 -1.63
CA ILE A 46 3.26 -6.73 -1.48
C ILE A 46 3.98 -5.44 -1.88
N ILE A 47 3.49 -4.77 -2.92
CA ILE A 47 4.00 -3.48 -3.39
C ILE A 47 3.01 -2.40 -2.95
N GLY A 48 3.40 -1.55 -2.00
CA GLY A 48 2.62 -0.41 -1.56
C GLY A 48 2.99 0.85 -2.31
N ILE A 49 2.00 1.61 -2.80
CA ILE A 49 2.23 2.82 -3.59
C ILE A 49 1.49 3.99 -2.94
N THR A 50 2.21 5.07 -2.67
CA THR A 50 1.60 6.34 -2.27
C THR A 50 2.15 7.53 -3.05
N GLY A 51 1.49 8.67 -2.94
CA GLY A 51 1.88 9.92 -3.58
C GLY A 51 0.69 10.86 -3.69
N SER A 52 0.95 12.13 -3.92
CA SER A 52 -0.11 13.12 -4.17
C SER A 52 -0.75 12.93 -5.54
N VAL A 53 0.05 12.50 -6.53
CA VAL A 53 -0.36 12.22 -7.92
C VAL A 53 0.32 10.94 -8.40
N GLY A 54 -0.21 10.34 -9.47
CA GLY A 54 0.41 9.22 -10.19
C GLY A 54 0.12 7.82 -9.61
N LYS A 55 -0.46 7.68 -8.42
CA LYS A 55 -0.70 6.38 -7.77
C LYS A 55 -1.43 5.37 -8.66
N THR A 56 -2.58 5.72 -9.19
CA THR A 56 -3.41 4.82 -10.00
C THR A 56 -2.73 4.43 -11.30
N THR A 57 -2.09 5.39 -11.98
CA THR A 57 -1.32 5.11 -13.21
C THR A 57 -0.16 4.15 -12.94
N THR A 58 0.63 4.41 -11.86
CA THR A 58 1.74 3.53 -11.48
C THR A 58 1.24 2.13 -11.11
N LYS A 59 0.16 2.04 -10.35
CA LYS A 59 -0.51 0.78 -10.01
C LYS A 59 -0.92 0.01 -11.26
N ASP A 60 -1.55 0.67 -12.26
CA ASP A 60 -2.00 0.03 -13.49
C ASP A 60 -0.82 -0.47 -14.34
N LEU A 61 0.25 0.32 -14.44
CA LEU A 61 1.48 -0.09 -15.13
C LEU A 61 2.15 -1.28 -14.43
N LEU A 62 2.31 -1.24 -13.11
CA LEU A 62 2.88 -2.35 -12.35
C LEU A 62 2.00 -3.61 -12.46
N HIS A 63 0.69 -3.47 -12.39
CA HIS A 63 -0.21 -4.60 -12.60
C HIS A 63 -0.02 -5.24 -13.97
N ALA A 64 0.06 -4.43 -15.04
CA ALA A 64 0.28 -4.94 -16.39
C ALA A 64 1.63 -5.67 -16.53
N LEU A 65 2.71 -5.09 -16.01
CA LEU A 65 4.05 -5.68 -16.06
C LEU A 65 4.15 -6.95 -15.22
N LEU A 66 3.72 -6.91 -13.96
CA LEU A 66 3.86 -8.04 -13.04
C LEU A 66 2.94 -9.21 -13.41
N SER A 67 1.80 -8.94 -14.06
CA SER A 67 0.91 -10.00 -14.57
C SER A 67 1.58 -10.89 -15.64
N THR A 68 2.65 -10.42 -16.26
CA THR A 68 3.47 -11.25 -17.17
C THR A 68 4.40 -12.21 -16.42
N GLN A 69 4.65 -11.96 -15.14
CA GLN A 69 5.57 -12.72 -14.29
C GLN A 69 4.84 -13.66 -13.32
N GLY A 70 3.56 -13.42 -13.05
CA GLY A 70 2.76 -14.23 -12.15
C GLY A 70 1.39 -13.63 -11.85
N GLU A 71 0.57 -14.41 -11.14
CA GLU A 71 -0.76 -13.94 -10.74
C GLU A 71 -0.63 -12.68 -9.87
N THR A 72 -1.24 -11.60 -10.34
CA THR A 72 -1.12 -10.27 -9.74
C THR A 72 -2.50 -9.74 -9.37
N VAL A 73 -2.66 -9.31 -8.13
CA VAL A 73 -3.86 -8.65 -7.62
C VAL A 73 -3.60 -7.16 -7.48
N ALA A 74 -4.48 -6.34 -8.01
CA ALA A 74 -4.48 -4.89 -7.85
C ALA A 74 -5.92 -4.36 -7.72
N PRO A 75 -6.13 -3.19 -7.09
CA PRO A 75 -7.46 -2.61 -6.97
C PRO A 75 -7.99 -2.15 -8.33
N LYS A 76 -9.30 -2.29 -8.54
CA LYS A 76 -9.99 -1.60 -9.63
C LYS A 76 -10.19 -0.14 -9.24
N GLY A 77 -9.79 0.78 -10.13
CA GLY A 77 -9.82 2.22 -9.82
C GLY A 77 -8.91 2.57 -8.64
N SER A 78 -9.34 3.51 -7.80
CA SER A 78 -8.59 4.05 -6.67
C SER A 78 -9.09 3.52 -5.32
N PHE A 79 -9.28 2.19 -5.18
CA PHE A 79 -9.64 1.57 -3.90
C PHE A 79 -8.42 1.56 -2.98
N ASN A 80 -8.13 2.70 -2.35
CA ASN A 80 -6.89 3.02 -1.64
C ASN A 80 -7.05 3.40 -0.17
N ASN A 81 -8.23 3.13 0.41
CA ASN A 81 -8.61 3.46 1.79
C ASN A 81 -8.86 2.20 2.63
N GLU A 82 -9.35 2.39 3.87
CA GLU A 82 -9.62 1.35 4.87
C GLU A 82 -10.73 0.34 4.50
N ILE A 83 -11.44 0.57 3.41
CA ILE A 83 -12.39 -0.40 2.82
C ILE A 83 -11.82 -0.99 1.53
N GLY A 84 -11.29 -0.15 0.66
CA GLY A 84 -10.83 -0.54 -0.67
C GLY A 84 -9.60 -1.45 -0.65
N LEU A 85 -8.62 -1.16 0.20
CA LEU A 85 -7.44 -2.01 0.37
C LEU A 85 -7.81 -3.41 0.90
N PRO A 86 -8.60 -3.56 1.99
CA PRO A 86 -9.04 -4.88 2.45
C PRO A 86 -9.80 -5.68 1.39
N LEU A 87 -10.73 -5.05 0.68
CA LEU A 87 -11.48 -5.72 -0.40
C LEU A 87 -10.56 -6.19 -1.54
N THR A 88 -9.48 -5.50 -1.78
CA THR A 88 -8.44 -5.92 -2.75
C THR A 88 -7.60 -7.06 -2.19
N ALA A 89 -7.14 -6.94 -0.97
CA ALA A 89 -6.32 -7.94 -0.30
C ALA A 89 -7.04 -9.29 -0.12
N LEU A 90 -8.36 -9.28 0.08
CA LEU A 90 -9.19 -10.51 0.14
C LEU A 90 -9.32 -11.25 -1.18
N LYS A 91 -8.86 -10.68 -2.32
CA LYS A 91 -8.78 -11.38 -3.61
C LYS A 91 -7.48 -12.15 -3.77
N VAL A 92 -6.51 -11.96 -2.89
CA VAL A 92 -5.25 -12.70 -2.88
C VAL A 92 -5.55 -14.16 -2.56
N GLY A 93 -5.16 -15.05 -3.48
CA GLY A 93 -5.29 -16.50 -3.35
C GLY A 93 -3.93 -17.18 -3.22
N GLU A 94 -3.93 -18.50 -3.12
CA GLU A 94 -2.72 -19.31 -2.91
C GLU A 94 -1.66 -19.12 -4.01
N ARG A 95 -2.09 -18.90 -5.26
CA ARG A 95 -1.20 -18.73 -6.43
C ARG A 95 -0.80 -17.29 -6.70
N THR A 96 -1.38 -16.32 -5.99
CA THR A 96 -1.06 -14.90 -6.18
C THR A 96 0.41 -14.65 -5.81
N ARG A 97 1.18 -14.09 -6.75
CA ARG A 97 2.59 -13.72 -6.56
C ARG A 97 2.78 -12.27 -6.16
N TYR A 98 1.89 -11.39 -6.61
CA TYR A 98 2.02 -9.96 -6.36
C TYR A 98 0.69 -9.35 -5.92
N LEU A 99 0.77 -8.50 -4.89
CA LEU A 99 -0.31 -7.58 -4.52
C LEU A 99 0.20 -6.15 -4.74
N VAL A 100 -0.39 -5.43 -5.68
CA VAL A 100 -0.12 -4.01 -5.88
C VAL A 100 -1.17 -3.21 -5.11
N ALA A 101 -0.79 -2.61 -4.01
CA ALA A 101 -1.66 -1.90 -3.07
C ALA A 101 -1.50 -0.38 -3.22
N GLU A 102 -2.53 0.30 -3.76
CA GLU A 102 -2.59 1.76 -3.70
C GLU A 102 -2.98 2.20 -2.28
N MET A 103 -2.19 3.10 -1.67
CA MET A 103 -2.41 3.61 -0.31
C MET A 103 -2.59 5.12 -0.35
N GLY A 104 -3.82 5.57 -0.20
CA GLY A 104 -4.21 6.97 -0.14
C GLY A 104 -4.41 7.46 1.28
N ALA A 105 -4.35 8.78 1.47
CA ALA A 105 -4.72 9.44 2.72
C ALA A 105 -5.19 10.87 2.48
N ASN A 106 -6.16 11.29 3.31
CA ASN A 106 -6.60 12.66 3.52
C ASN A 106 -6.11 13.18 4.88
N HIS A 107 -5.75 12.29 5.81
CA HIS A 107 -5.28 12.63 7.16
C HIS A 107 -4.05 11.79 7.55
N ILE A 108 -3.27 12.33 8.48
CA ILE A 108 -2.17 11.60 9.13
C ILE A 108 -2.75 10.39 9.89
N GLY A 109 -2.08 9.24 9.81
CA GLY A 109 -2.48 7.98 10.45
C GLY A 109 -3.28 7.04 9.54
N GLU A 110 -3.77 7.51 8.38
CA GLU A 110 -4.55 6.66 7.48
C GLU A 110 -3.66 5.63 6.77
N ILE A 111 -2.53 6.05 6.19
CA ILE A 111 -1.58 5.11 5.58
C ILE A 111 -1.00 4.17 6.63
N ALA A 112 -0.73 4.66 7.84
CA ALA A 112 -0.26 3.82 8.94
C ALA A 112 -1.27 2.70 9.31
N ARG A 113 -2.57 2.93 9.16
CA ARG A 113 -3.59 1.89 9.31
C ARG A 113 -3.56 0.88 8.17
N LEU A 114 -3.38 1.36 6.93
CA LEU A 114 -3.30 0.51 5.74
C LEU A 114 -2.08 -0.41 5.78
N THR A 115 -0.93 0.10 6.20
CA THR A 115 0.31 -0.70 6.33
C THR A 115 0.23 -1.75 7.46
N LYS A 116 -0.62 -1.56 8.48
CA LYS A 116 -0.88 -2.61 9.48
C LYS A 116 -1.67 -3.78 8.91
N ILE A 117 -2.47 -3.56 7.87
CA ILE A 117 -3.22 -4.60 7.16
C ILE A 117 -2.32 -5.29 6.13
N ALA A 118 -1.63 -4.50 5.32
CA ALA A 118 -0.78 -4.97 4.22
C ALA A 118 0.60 -4.28 4.30
N PRO A 119 1.52 -4.74 5.20
CA PRO A 119 2.87 -4.18 5.27
C PRO A 119 3.60 -4.40 3.95
N PRO A 120 4.04 -3.33 3.25
CA PRO A 120 4.71 -3.49 1.97
C PRO A 120 6.08 -4.16 2.11
N ASP A 121 6.37 -5.09 1.21
CA ASP A 121 7.73 -5.61 0.98
C ASP A 121 8.51 -4.65 0.06
N ILE A 122 7.78 -3.89 -0.77
CA ILE A 122 8.31 -2.78 -1.57
C ILE A 122 7.41 -1.57 -1.36
N ALA A 123 7.96 -0.49 -0.79
CA ALA A 123 7.26 0.77 -0.57
C ALA A 123 7.65 1.81 -1.63
N VAL A 124 6.68 2.33 -2.38
CA VAL A 124 6.92 3.31 -3.44
C VAL A 124 6.30 4.65 -3.07
N VAL A 125 7.11 5.72 -3.04
CA VAL A 125 6.64 7.08 -2.80
C VAL A 125 6.89 7.93 -4.04
N LEU A 126 5.80 8.34 -4.71
CA LEU A 126 5.90 9.00 -6.02
C LEU A 126 6.20 10.49 -5.91
N LYS A 127 5.37 11.23 -5.19
CA LYS A 127 5.50 12.69 -5.07
C LYS A 127 4.72 13.21 -3.87
N VAL A 128 5.26 14.26 -3.25
CA VAL A 128 4.57 15.11 -2.27
C VAL A 128 4.20 16.42 -2.96
N GLY A 129 2.94 16.59 -3.30
CA GLY A 129 2.40 17.79 -3.93
C GLY A 129 1.34 18.47 -3.05
N VAL A 130 0.65 19.44 -3.62
CA VAL A 130 -0.39 20.24 -2.95
C VAL A 130 -1.79 19.63 -2.98
N ALA A 131 -1.95 18.42 -3.54
CA ALA A 131 -3.22 17.73 -3.54
C ALA A 131 -3.69 17.49 -2.09
N HIS A 132 -4.98 17.78 -1.82
CA HIS A 132 -5.58 17.70 -0.47
C HIS A 132 -4.99 18.68 0.56
N LEU A 133 -4.37 19.79 0.10
CA LEU A 133 -3.77 20.80 1.00
C LEU A 133 -4.79 21.34 2.02
N GLY A 134 -6.06 21.50 1.60
CA GLY A 134 -7.13 21.97 2.49
C GLY A 134 -7.42 21.03 3.67
N GLU A 135 -7.23 19.71 3.49
CA GLU A 135 -7.47 18.69 4.52
C GLU A 135 -6.25 18.51 5.43
N PHE A 136 -5.05 18.57 4.86
CA PHE A 136 -3.82 18.43 5.63
C PHE A 136 -3.34 19.72 6.29
N GLY A 137 -3.69 20.87 5.73
CA GLY A 137 -3.29 22.19 6.23
C GLY A 137 -1.88 22.64 5.80
N SER A 138 -0.93 21.73 5.53
CA SER A 138 0.39 22.07 4.99
C SER A 138 0.99 20.92 4.16
N VAL A 139 1.98 21.25 3.31
CA VAL A 139 2.70 20.27 2.49
C VAL A 139 3.57 19.36 3.37
N GLU A 140 4.09 19.86 4.47
CA GLU A 140 4.86 19.08 5.46
C GLU A 140 3.99 18.00 6.11
N ARG A 141 2.73 18.29 6.39
CA ARG A 141 1.78 17.29 6.90
C ARG A 141 1.42 16.25 5.84
N ILE A 142 1.35 16.65 4.55
CA ILE A 142 1.20 15.70 3.44
C ILE A 142 2.41 14.78 3.36
N ALA A 143 3.63 15.33 3.46
CA ALA A 143 4.86 14.54 3.51
C ALA A 143 4.88 13.57 4.70
N GLN A 144 4.48 14.04 5.89
CA GLN A 144 4.37 13.21 7.08
C GLN A 144 3.40 12.04 6.86
N ALA A 145 2.19 12.29 6.34
CA ALA A 145 1.23 11.23 6.06
C ALA A 145 1.77 10.20 5.06
N LYS A 146 2.45 10.66 4.00
CA LYS A 146 3.01 9.74 2.99
C LYS A 146 4.21 8.96 3.50
N SER A 147 5.01 9.54 4.42
CA SER A 147 6.12 8.82 5.06
C SER A 147 5.66 7.63 5.91
N GLU A 148 4.38 7.54 6.25
CA GLU A 148 3.81 6.42 6.99
C GLU A 148 3.95 5.09 6.25
N ILE A 149 3.98 5.10 4.90
CA ILE A 149 4.17 3.87 4.13
C ILE A 149 5.57 3.29 4.36
N VAL A 150 6.60 4.15 4.42
CA VAL A 150 7.98 3.75 4.69
C VAL A 150 8.12 3.27 6.15
N ARG A 151 7.50 3.98 7.10
CA ARG A 151 7.51 3.55 8.51
C ARG A 151 6.81 2.22 8.75
N GLY A 152 5.77 1.94 7.95
CA GLY A 152 4.90 0.76 8.05
C GLY A 152 5.30 -0.41 7.16
N GLU A 153 6.41 -0.31 6.42
CA GLU A 153 6.92 -1.40 5.58
C GLU A 153 7.39 -2.62 6.37
N ALA A 154 7.47 -3.76 5.71
CA ALA A 154 7.99 -4.99 6.29
C ALA A 154 9.48 -4.85 6.70
N PRO A 155 10.01 -5.70 7.60
CA PRO A 155 11.44 -5.76 7.85
C PRO A 155 12.22 -6.07 6.57
N ASN A 156 13.32 -5.35 6.34
CA ASN A 156 14.17 -5.47 5.14
C ASN A 156 13.43 -5.17 3.81
N ALA A 157 12.38 -4.38 3.86
CA ALA A 157 11.66 -3.95 2.67
C ALA A 157 12.54 -3.07 1.78
N ILE A 158 12.21 -3.06 0.49
CA ILE A 158 12.80 -2.13 -0.46
C ILE A 158 11.97 -0.84 -0.47
N THR A 159 12.63 0.31 -0.36
CA THR A 159 11.97 1.61 -0.47
C THR A 159 12.34 2.28 -1.79
N VAL A 160 11.36 2.63 -2.62
CA VAL A 160 11.56 3.28 -3.92
C VAL A 160 11.12 4.73 -3.83
N LEU A 161 12.05 5.67 -3.97
CA LEU A 161 11.85 7.09 -3.73
C LEU A 161 12.13 7.95 -4.96
N ASN A 162 11.34 9.00 -5.12
CA ASN A 162 11.57 10.02 -6.14
C ASN A 162 12.68 10.98 -5.70
N ALA A 163 13.83 10.94 -6.39
CA ALA A 163 14.99 11.80 -6.13
C ALA A 163 14.74 13.27 -6.48
N ASP A 164 13.80 13.56 -7.39
CA ASP A 164 13.47 14.92 -7.82
C ASP A 164 12.55 15.66 -6.84
N ASP A 165 12.02 14.98 -5.82
CA ASP A 165 11.20 15.56 -4.77
C ASP A 165 11.96 15.52 -3.43
N GLU A 166 12.40 16.67 -2.93
CA GLU A 166 13.22 16.77 -1.72
C GLU A 166 12.52 16.20 -0.47
N ARG A 167 11.18 16.30 -0.38
CA ARG A 167 10.41 15.74 0.73
C ARG A 167 10.34 14.23 0.65
N VAL A 168 10.23 13.69 -0.56
CA VAL A 168 10.29 12.24 -0.79
C VAL A 168 11.71 11.73 -0.54
N ALA A 169 12.73 12.40 -1.07
CA ALA A 169 14.12 12.02 -0.88
C ALA A 169 14.52 11.97 0.60
N ALA A 170 14.03 12.90 1.42
CA ALA A 170 14.27 12.92 2.86
C ALA A 170 13.72 11.68 3.60
N MET A 171 12.80 10.92 2.99
CA MET A 171 12.25 9.70 3.59
C MET A 171 13.25 8.54 3.60
N SER A 172 14.35 8.63 2.86
CA SER A 172 15.43 7.63 2.89
C SER A 172 15.99 7.40 4.29
N GLY A 173 16.02 8.47 5.13
CA GLY A 173 16.50 8.37 6.51
C GLY A 173 15.62 7.55 7.46
N ILE A 174 14.44 7.11 7.01
CA ILE A 174 13.52 6.27 7.81
C ILE A 174 13.23 4.92 7.16
N ALA A 175 13.85 4.62 6.02
CA ALA A 175 13.76 3.32 5.36
C ALA A 175 14.38 2.22 6.23
N LYS A 176 13.82 1.00 6.16
CA LYS A 176 14.26 -0.15 6.98
C LYS A 176 15.19 -1.10 6.23
N GLY A 177 15.30 -0.95 4.93
CA GLY A 177 16.15 -1.75 4.06
C GLY A 177 16.74 -0.90 2.94
N ASP A 178 16.94 -1.49 1.77
CA ASP A 178 17.57 -0.84 0.64
C ASP A 178 16.69 0.26 0.05
N VAL A 179 17.32 1.36 -0.38
CA VAL A 179 16.64 2.48 -1.03
C VAL A 179 17.03 2.53 -2.50
N PHE A 180 16.01 2.48 -3.36
CA PHE A 180 16.15 2.69 -4.80
C PHE A 180 15.58 4.04 -5.19
N TRP A 181 16.21 4.67 -6.17
CA TRP A 181 15.86 6.00 -6.61
C TRP A 181 15.31 6.00 -8.03
N PHE A 182 14.34 6.84 -8.27
CA PHE A 182 13.92 7.19 -9.62
C PHE A 182 13.80 8.72 -9.73
N GLY A 183 13.90 9.24 -10.93
CA GLY A 183 13.79 10.66 -11.22
C GLY A 183 14.27 10.94 -12.64
N ILE A 184 14.17 12.19 -13.07
CA ILE A 184 14.64 12.66 -14.37
C ILE A 184 15.94 13.43 -14.18
N ASP A 185 15.98 14.33 -13.20
CA ASP A 185 17.08 15.27 -13.02
C ASP A 185 18.09 14.81 -11.95
N LYS A 186 17.61 14.28 -10.83
CA LYS A 186 18.43 13.95 -9.65
C LYS A 186 18.73 12.45 -9.47
N ALA A 187 18.01 11.57 -10.14
CA ALA A 187 18.23 10.13 -10.00
C ALA A 187 19.63 9.68 -10.43
N GLN A 188 20.24 10.39 -11.38
CA GLN A 188 21.62 10.13 -11.84
C GLN A 188 22.70 10.50 -10.80
N ALA A 189 22.36 11.32 -9.80
CA ALA A 189 23.28 11.73 -8.76
C ALA A 189 23.36 10.76 -7.58
N HIS A 190 22.44 9.81 -7.51
CA HIS A 190 22.40 8.75 -6.49
C HIS A 190 22.78 7.44 -7.18
N ASP A 191 24.09 7.17 -7.28
CA ASP A 191 24.72 6.01 -7.91
C ASP A 191 23.77 4.83 -8.16
N ILE A 192 23.26 4.75 -9.39
CA ILE A 192 22.66 3.54 -9.94
C ILE A 192 23.79 2.57 -10.39
N ASP A 193 25.01 2.83 -10.00
CA ASP A 193 26.23 2.11 -10.45
C ASP A 193 26.28 0.62 -10.06
N GLY A 194 25.24 0.05 -9.51
CA GLY A 194 25.21 -1.37 -9.13
C GLY A 194 24.32 -2.30 -9.97
N TYR A 195 23.50 -1.80 -10.92
CA TYR A 195 22.48 -2.65 -11.55
C TYR A 195 22.40 -2.63 -13.09
N MET A 196 23.45 -2.16 -13.76
CA MET A 196 23.59 -2.25 -15.22
C MET A 196 24.80 -3.13 -15.57
N ALA A 197 24.86 -4.33 -14.99
CA ALA A 197 25.81 -5.37 -15.42
C ALA A 197 25.07 -6.67 -15.64
#